data_7e0153c0b26d3a857969033295a7c5d6
#
_entry.id   7e0153c0b26d3a857969033295a7c5d6
#
_cell.length_a   1.000
_cell.length_b   1.000
_cell.length_c   1.000
_cell.angle_alpha   90.00
_cell.angle_beta   90.00
_cell.angle_gamma   90.00
#
_symmetry.space_group_name_H-M   'P 1'
#
loop_
_entity.id
_entity.type
_entity.pdbx_description
1 polymer ?
#
loop_
_entity_poly.entity_id
_entity_poly.type
_entity_poly.pdbx_seq_one_letter_code
_entity_poly.pdbx_strand_id
1 'polypeptide(L)'
;METTVARDRADQGTKVGIWELAPGIERSNFYALLGTAFFSIGLLTLVGNLRPYLFNSMLDVPDDIQGRVSASMDVVSEIPALLLSGLIGAASDRLGRRIIYGMGFAILALGYALFPFASFDWTLYAMIFITACGASLIAAMLSAVIADYPQETSRGKLVGICFFLNGLGVASLVGLASQLPKIFLAQGMTPIEAGRAAYWSVAVLCLIPMVIVLRGLARRAPGQLEQREPLLATLRVGIAAARDLRVRLAYASATVSRASLSIISAFFFLWMVQAGKEQGMSPAEAMQRSGGIFVVIQITATLWAVTVISFIDRLDRVLFMAIASALACFGYVWFGLQDDPFQPAMYVAAVFLGVGEMSGILASQALVGQAAPVRGRGAVIGVFTLCGSLGIFLAAIVGGTLFDIWRPSAPYILTGCLSGLLCLMAVYVWGRGRTAAAI
;
A
#
# COMPACT_ATOMS: atom_id res chain seq x y z
N MET A 1 24.53 -30.76 -32.66
CA MET A 1 25.40 -29.80 -31.91
C MET A 1 24.71 -28.44 -31.73
N GLU A 2 24.07 -27.86 -32.74
CA GLU A 2 23.32 -26.60 -32.64
C GLU A 2 22.09 -26.63 -31.69
N THR A 3 21.40 -27.75 -31.64
CA THR A 3 20.22 -27.91 -30.75
C THR A 3 20.56 -27.98 -29.25
N THR A 4 21.77 -28.44 -28.91
CA THR A 4 22.27 -28.51 -27.53
C THR A 4 22.74 -27.14 -27.04
N VAL A 5 23.42 -26.37 -27.92
CA VAL A 5 23.89 -25.01 -27.64
C VAL A 5 22.70 -24.03 -27.51
N ALA A 6 21.63 -24.25 -28.26
CA ALA A 6 20.38 -23.47 -28.14
C ALA A 6 19.63 -23.78 -26.84
N ARG A 7 19.63 -25.03 -26.36
CA ARG A 7 19.08 -25.43 -25.07
C ARG A 7 19.88 -24.88 -23.90
N ASP A 8 21.22 -24.92 -23.95
CA ASP A 8 22.09 -24.36 -22.92
C ASP A 8 21.96 -22.82 -22.80
N ARG A 9 21.70 -22.13 -23.93
CA ARG A 9 21.40 -20.67 -23.89
C ARG A 9 20.01 -20.34 -23.34
N ALA A 10 19.05 -21.24 -23.48
CA ALA A 10 17.71 -21.08 -22.90
C ALA A 10 17.69 -21.30 -21.38
N ASP A 11 18.63 -22.08 -20.86
CA ASP A 11 18.80 -22.33 -19.41
C ASP A 11 19.65 -21.24 -18.72
N GLN A 12 20.42 -20.44 -19.49
CA GLN A 12 21.12 -19.27 -18.95
C GLN A 12 20.16 -18.09 -18.93
N GLY A 13 19.75 -17.66 -17.74
CA GLY A 13 18.86 -16.51 -17.55
C GLY A 13 19.38 -15.23 -18.23
N THR A 14 18.49 -14.38 -18.68
CA THR A 14 18.82 -13.13 -19.37
C THR A 14 19.40 -12.10 -18.40
N LYS A 15 20.57 -11.52 -18.72
CA LYS A 15 21.17 -10.45 -17.92
C LYS A 15 20.77 -9.08 -18.47
N VAL A 16 20.29 -8.17 -17.60
CA VAL A 16 19.96 -6.78 -17.92
C VAL A 16 20.68 -5.87 -16.93
N GLY A 17 21.78 -5.27 -17.35
CA GLY A 17 22.64 -4.48 -16.45
C GLY A 17 23.12 -5.30 -15.26
N ILE A 18 22.71 -4.89 -14.05
CA ILE A 18 23.07 -5.54 -12.77
C ILE A 18 22.06 -6.64 -12.35
N TRP A 19 20.99 -6.86 -13.12
CA TRP A 19 19.92 -7.81 -12.81
C TRP A 19 20.06 -9.09 -13.65
N GLU A 20 19.96 -10.21 -12.99
CA GLU A 20 19.90 -11.55 -13.59
C GLU A 20 18.47 -12.05 -13.50
N LEU A 21 17.86 -12.29 -14.66
CA LEU A 21 16.47 -12.70 -14.79
C LEU A 21 16.35 -14.22 -14.84
N ALA A 22 15.23 -14.75 -14.39
CA ALA A 22 14.92 -16.17 -14.45
C ALA A 22 14.88 -16.67 -15.91
N PRO A 23 15.16 -17.96 -16.16
CA PRO A 23 15.04 -18.55 -17.49
C PRO A 23 13.65 -18.32 -18.11
N GLY A 24 13.62 -17.93 -19.38
CA GLY A 24 12.39 -17.63 -20.11
C GLY A 24 11.83 -16.21 -19.89
N ILE A 25 12.50 -15.36 -19.11
CA ILE A 25 12.17 -13.93 -18.96
C ILE A 25 13.07 -13.10 -19.86
N GLU A 26 12.46 -12.35 -20.76
CA GLU A 26 13.16 -11.47 -21.72
C GLU A 26 13.36 -10.06 -21.15
N ARG A 27 14.25 -9.27 -21.79
CA ARG A 27 14.45 -7.85 -21.47
C ARG A 27 13.18 -7.03 -21.59
N SER A 28 12.34 -7.31 -22.58
CA SER A 28 11.04 -6.68 -22.80
C SER A 28 10.11 -6.88 -21.60
N ASN A 29 10.09 -8.10 -21.02
CA ASN A 29 9.29 -8.41 -19.85
C ASN A 29 9.76 -7.66 -18.60
N PHE A 30 11.08 -7.50 -18.44
CA PHE A 30 11.68 -6.72 -17.36
C PHE A 30 11.25 -5.25 -17.41
N TYR A 31 11.36 -4.59 -18.57
CA TYR A 31 10.91 -3.20 -18.71
C TYR A 31 9.39 -3.04 -18.53
N ALA A 32 8.62 -4.01 -18.99
CA ALA A 32 7.17 -4.03 -18.77
C ALA A 32 6.84 -4.13 -17.27
N LEU A 33 7.57 -4.94 -16.50
CA LEU A 33 7.42 -5.00 -15.04
C LEU A 33 7.74 -3.65 -14.39
N LEU A 34 8.84 -2.99 -14.78
CA LEU A 34 9.19 -1.68 -14.22
C LEU A 34 8.12 -0.63 -14.50
N GLY A 35 7.64 -0.55 -15.76
CA GLY A 35 6.53 0.34 -16.13
C GLY A 35 5.25 0.03 -15.35
N THR A 36 4.91 -1.24 -15.20
CA THR A 36 3.72 -1.66 -14.45
C THR A 36 3.86 -1.35 -12.96
N ALA A 37 5.04 -1.55 -12.38
CA ALA A 37 5.32 -1.22 -10.97
C ALA A 37 5.06 0.28 -10.70
N PHE A 38 5.46 1.18 -11.60
CA PHE A 38 5.18 2.61 -11.47
C PHE A 38 3.67 2.91 -11.35
N PHE A 39 2.83 2.25 -12.13
CA PHE A 39 1.40 2.53 -12.14
C PHE A 39 0.62 1.80 -11.03
N SER A 40 1.06 0.62 -10.62
CA SER A 40 0.24 -0.30 -9.81
C SER A 40 -0.25 0.31 -8.50
N ILE A 41 0.66 0.64 -7.60
CA ILE A 41 0.28 1.17 -6.27
C ILE A 41 -0.28 2.59 -6.40
N GLY A 42 0.27 3.41 -7.32
CA GLY A 42 -0.22 4.76 -7.54
C GLY A 42 -1.70 4.81 -7.92
N LEU A 43 -2.15 3.96 -8.86
CA LEU A 43 -3.56 3.90 -9.25
C LEU A 43 -4.47 3.40 -8.12
N LEU A 44 -4.00 2.45 -7.29
CA LEU A 44 -4.76 2.00 -6.13
C LEU A 44 -4.97 3.12 -5.10
N THR A 45 -3.98 3.97 -4.90
CA THR A 45 -4.03 5.08 -3.93
C THR A 45 -5.02 6.18 -4.35
N LEU A 46 -5.34 6.30 -5.66
CA LEU A 46 -6.26 7.34 -6.14
C LEU A 46 -7.70 7.17 -5.65
N VAL A 47 -8.11 5.99 -5.22
CA VAL A 47 -9.43 5.77 -4.61
C VAL A 47 -9.60 6.66 -3.36
N GLY A 48 -8.62 6.65 -2.48
CA GLY A 48 -8.62 7.52 -1.28
C GLY A 48 -8.43 8.99 -1.62
N ASN A 49 -7.59 9.31 -2.62
CA ASN A 49 -7.31 10.67 -3.04
C ASN A 49 -8.56 11.42 -3.56
N LEU A 50 -9.36 10.79 -4.41
CA LEU A 50 -10.55 11.41 -5.02
C LEU A 50 -11.79 11.37 -4.11
N ARG A 51 -11.78 10.58 -3.04
CA ARG A 51 -12.91 10.37 -2.12
C ARG A 51 -13.48 11.67 -1.51
N PRO A 52 -12.68 12.63 -1.02
CA PRO A 52 -13.22 13.86 -0.46
C PRO A 52 -13.96 14.72 -1.48
N TYR A 53 -13.48 14.73 -2.73
CA TYR A 53 -14.18 15.44 -3.80
C TYR A 53 -15.52 14.77 -4.12
N LEU A 54 -15.54 13.43 -4.15
CA LEU A 54 -16.79 12.68 -4.28
C LEU A 54 -17.79 13.04 -3.18
N PHE A 55 -17.36 13.05 -1.92
CA PHE A 55 -18.21 13.34 -0.77
C PHE A 55 -18.74 14.77 -0.79
N ASN A 56 -17.89 15.76 -1.01
CA ASN A 56 -18.23 17.17 -0.84
C ASN A 56 -18.83 17.83 -2.09
N SER A 57 -18.54 17.31 -3.31
CA SER A 57 -18.93 17.98 -4.56
C SER A 57 -19.89 17.17 -5.41
N MET A 58 -20.02 15.87 -5.16
CA MET A 58 -20.87 14.99 -5.99
C MET A 58 -22.01 14.34 -5.21
N LEU A 59 -21.77 13.93 -3.94
CA LEU A 59 -22.74 13.19 -3.13
C LEU A 59 -23.32 14.01 -1.98
N ASP A 60 -22.75 15.18 -1.67
CA ASP A 60 -23.14 16.06 -0.56
C ASP A 60 -23.25 15.32 0.79
N VAL A 61 -22.22 14.51 1.10
CA VAL A 61 -22.15 13.75 2.34
C VAL A 61 -21.89 14.70 3.51
N PRO A 62 -22.72 14.69 4.57
CA PRO A 62 -22.54 15.57 5.72
C PRO A 62 -21.15 15.40 6.37
N ASP A 63 -20.52 16.53 6.75
CA ASP A 63 -19.14 16.55 7.26
C ASP A 63 -18.95 15.71 8.54
N ASP A 64 -19.99 15.63 9.38
CA ASP A 64 -20.00 14.93 10.67
C ASP A 64 -20.05 13.39 10.56
N ILE A 65 -20.22 12.84 9.36
CA ILE A 65 -20.22 11.39 9.12
C ILE A 65 -19.21 10.94 8.08
N GLN A 66 -18.46 11.85 7.44
CA GLN A 66 -17.52 11.53 6.37
C GLN A 66 -16.44 10.56 6.84
N GLY A 67 -15.99 10.65 8.08
CA GLY A 67 -15.01 9.74 8.67
C GLY A 67 -15.54 8.31 8.75
N ARG A 68 -16.76 8.12 9.26
CA ARG A 68 -17.41 6.80 9.36
C ARG A 68 -17.76 6.22 7.99
N VAL A 69 -18.19 7.05 7.04
CA VAL A 69 -18.45 6.61 5.67
C VAL A 69 -17.15 6.17 5.00
N SER A 70 -16.05 6.95 5.14
CA SER A 70 -14.74 6.59 4.65
C SER A 70 -14.26 5.26 5.25
N ALA A 71 -14.40 5.10 6.57
CA ALA A 71 -14.05 3.88 7.28
C ALA A 71 -14.84 2.65 6.78
N SER A 72 -16.14 2.80 6.58
CA SER A 72 -16.98 1.71 6.06
C SER A 72 -16.62 1.31 4.64
N MET A 73 -16.22 2.26 3.78
CA MET A 73 -15.70 1.97 2.45
C MET A 73 -14.39 1.17 2.52
N ASP A 74 -13.49 1.51 3.44
CA ASP A 74 -12.24 0.77 3.61
C ASP A 74 -12.48 -0.64 4.13
N VAL A 75 -13.41 -0.83 5.07
CA VAL A 75 -13.84 -2.17 5.52
C VAL A 75 -14.36 -3.00 4.36
N VAL A 76 -15.22 -2.44 3.51
CA VAL A 76 -15.75 -3.13 2.31
C VAL A 76 -14.63 -3.44 1.32
N SER A 77 -13.63 -2.57 1.19
CA SER A 77 -12.50 -2.78 0.27
C SER A 77 -11.57 -3.92 0.69
N GLU A 78 -11.50 -4.28 1.98
CA GLU A 78 -10.70 -5.41 2.46
C GLU A 78 -11.35 -6.78 2.19
N ILE A 79 -12.68 -6.82 2.00
CA ILE A 79 -13.41 -8.07 1.76
C ILE A 79 -12.88 -8.84 0.53
N PRO A 80 -12.72 -8.24 -0.65
CA PRO A 80 -12.14 -8.93 -1.80
C PRO A 80 -10.71 -9.43 -1.55
N ALA A 81 -9.88 -8.66 -0.86
CA ALA A 81 -8.51 -9.06 -0.55
C ALA A 81 -8.47 -10.34 0.28
N LEU A 82 -9.35 -10.46 1.28
CA LEU A 82 -9.45 -11.65 2.13
C LEU A 82 -10.06 -12.84 1.39
N LEU A 83 -11.18 -12.65 0.68
CA LEU A 83 -11.90 -13.73 0.01
C LEU A 83 -11.19 -14.26 -1.23
N LEU A 84 -10.59 -13.37 -2.02
CA LEU A 84 -10.02 -13.72 -3.32
C LEU A 84 -8.56 -14.15 -3.26
N SER A 85 -7.83 -13.90 -2.15
CA SER A 85 -6.39 -14.14 -2.06
C SER A 85 -5.98 -15.57 -2.47
N GLY A 86 -6.69 -16.57 -2.03
CA GLY A 86 -6.48 -17.96 -2.40
C GLY A 86 -6.85 -18.29 -3.85
N LEU A 87 -7.97 -17.73 -4.32
CA LEU A 87 -8.50 -17.93 -5.67
C LEU A 87 -7.63 -17.26 -6.72
N ILE A 88 -7.14 -16.05 -6.45
CA ILE A 88 -6.26 -15.29 -7.35
C ILE A 88 -4.98 -16.08 -7.64
N GLY A 89 -4.35 -16.66 -6.60
CA GLY A 89 -3.17 -17.50 -6.78
C GLY A 89 -3.46 -18.69 -7.69
N ALA A 90 -4.51 -19.46 -7.39
CA ALA A 90 -4.87 -20.63 -8.20
C ALA A 90 -5.27 -20.26 -9.64
N ALA A 91 -6.00 -19.18 -9.83
CA ALA A 91 -6.37 -18.67 -11.15
C ALA A 91 -5.13 -18.21 -11.94
N SER A 92 -4.19 -17.52 -11.29
CA SER A 92 -2.97 -17.03 -11.93
C SER A 92 -2.03 -18.16 -12.37
N ASP A 93 -2.02 -19.28 -11.65
CA ASP A 93 -1.22 -20.46 -12.03
C ASP A 93 -1.81 -21.16 -13.27
N ARG A 94 -3.14 -21.11 -13.46
CA ARG A 94 -3.85 -21.72 -14.62
C ARG A 94 -3.88 -20.81 -15.84
N LEU A 95 -4.29 -19.54 -15.65
CA LEU A 95 -4.51 -18.57 -16.74
C LEU A 95 -3.23 -17.79 -17.08
N GLY A 96 -2.26 -17.80 -16.19
CA GLY A 96 -1.01 -17.04 -16.29
C GLY A 96 -1.10 -15.66 -15.62
N ARG A 97 0.03 -15.23 -15.01
CA ARG A 97 0.18 -13.96 -14.27
C ARG A 97 -0.29 -12.75 -15.09
N ARG A 98 0.06 -12.73 -16.38
CA ARG A 98 -0.23 -11.65 -17.32
C ARG A 98 -1.74 -11.38 -17.48
N ILE A 99 -2.57 -12.44 -17.62
CA ILE A 99 -4.01 -12.29 -17.85
C ILE A 99 -4.68 -11.78 -16.58
N ILE A 100 -4.38 -12.38 -15.43
CA ILE A 100 -4.96 -11.98 -14.13
C ILE A 100 -4.59 -10.54 -13.78
N TYR A 101 -3.34 -10.14 -14.06
CA TYR A 101 -2.89 -8.77 -13.80
C TYR A 101 -3.60 -7.75 -14.72
N GLY A 102 -3.75 -8.09 -16.02
CA GLY A 102 -4.50 -7.27 -16.98
C GLY A 102 -5.98 -7.14 -16.60
N MET A 103 -6.62 -8.24 -16.15
CA MET A 103 -7.98 -8.23 -15.60
C MET A 103 -8.08 -7.31 -14.37
N GLY A 104 -7.08 -7.31 -13.50
CA GLY A 104 -7.03 -6.40 -12.36
C GLY A 104 -7.14 -4.93 -12.77
N PHE A 105 -6.35 -4.50 -13.76
CA PHE A 105 -6.44 -3.14 -14.29
C PHE A 105 -7.75 -2.85 -15.02
N ALA A 106 -8.31 -3.83 -15.74
CA ALA A 106 -9.60 -3.67 -16.40
C ALA A 106 -10.74 -3.48 -15.39
N ILE A 107 -10.77 -4.28 -14.32
CA ILE A 107 -11.78 -4.17 -13.25
C ILE A 107 -11.57 -2.86 -12.47
N LEU A 108 -10.32 -2.45 -12.21
CA LEU A 108 -10.02 -1.17 -11.58
C LEU A 108 -10.51 0.00 -12.44
N ALA A 109 -10.26 -0.03 -13.76
CA ALA A 109 -10.76 0.96 -14.71
C ALA A 109 -12.28 1.03 -14.72
N LEU A 110 -12.96 -0.13 -14.71
CA LEU A 110 -14.41 -0.21 -14.60
C LEU A 110 -14.91 0.41 -13.30
N GLY A 111 -14.28 0.10 -12.16
CA GLY A 111 -14.62 0.70 -10.87
C GLY A 111 -14.54 2.22 -10.92
N TYR A 112 -13.44 2.79 -11.41
CA TYR A 112 -13.31 4.24 -11.57
C TYR A 112 -14.34 4.83 -12.54
N ALA A 113 -14.66 4.15 -13.63
CA ALA A 113 -15.65 4.59 -14.60
C ALA A 113 -17.07 4.61 -14.02
N LEU A 114 -17.37 3.76 -13.05
CA LEU A 114 -18.67 3.66 -12.39
C LEU A 114 -18.87 4.65 -11.25
N PHE A 115 -17.81 5.09 -10.54
CA PHE A 115 -17.92 6.04 -9.42
C PHE A 115 -18.74 7.30 -9.71
N PRO A 116 -18.67 7.92 -10.93
CA PRO A 116 -19.52 9.07 -11.28
C PRO A 116 -21.05 8.83 -11.20
N PHE A 117 -21.46 7.57 -11.14
CA PHE A 117 -22.88 7.17 -11.03
C PHE A 117 -23.26 6.69 -9.63
N ALA A 118 -22.32 6.76 -8.67
CA ALA A 118 -22.59 6.44 -7.29
C ALA A 118 -23.58 7.43 -6.68
N SER A 119 -24.49 6.92 -5.84
CA SER A 119 -25.34 7.70 -4.95
C SER A 119 -24.92 7.42 -3.50
N PHE A 120 -25.34 8.26 -2.55
CA PHE A 120 -25.05 8.01 -1.14
C PHE A 120 -25.99 6.92 -0.57
N ASP A 121 -25.83 5.71 -1.11
CA ASP A 121 -26.56 4.50 -0.76
C ASP A 121 -25.69 3.25 -0.95
N TRP A 122 -26.30 2.07 -1.10
CA TRP A 122 -25.58 0.81 -1.35
C TRP A 122 -24.76 0.83 -2.65
N THR A 123 -25.05 1.70 -3.63
CA THR A 123 -24.30 1.78 -4.88
C THR A 123 -22.86 2.24 -4.66
N LEU A 124 -22.62 3.14 -3.69
CA LEU A 124 -21.27 3.56 -3.29
C LEU A 124 -20.43 2.35 -2.85
N TYR A 125 -21.02 1.47 -2.02
CA TYR A 125 -20.34 0.27 -1.53
C TYR A 125 -20.14 -0.77 -2.63
N ALA A 126 -21.06 -0.87 -3.59
CA ALA A 126 -20.87 -1.73 -4.76
C ALA A 126 -19.70 -1.26 -5.64
N MET A 127 -19.58 0.07 -5.88
CA MET A 127 -18.48 0.62 -6.66
C MET A 127 -17.13 0.40 -5.97
N ILE A 128 -17.04 0.63 -4.65
CA ILE A 128 -15.81 0.38 -3.92
C ILE A 128 -15.44 -1.12 -3.92
N PHE A 129 -16.42 -2.02 -3.81
CA PHE A 129 -16.20 -3.46 -3.87
C PHE A 129 -15.62 -3.89 -5.23
N ILE A 130 -16.19 -3.40 -6.35
CA ILE A 130 -15.68 -3.66 -7.71
C ILE A 130 -14.23 -3.16 -7.82
N THR A 131 -13.98 -1.93 -7.40
CA THR A 131 -12.64 -1.33 -7.42
C THR A 131 -11.65 -2.15 -6.60
N ALA A 132 -12.05 -2.60 -5.42
CA ALA A 132 -11.24 -3.42 -4.53
C ALA A 132 -10.95 -4.83 -5.09
N CYS A 133 -11.88 -5.42 -5.86
CA CYS A 133 -11.59 -6.65 -6.60
C CYS A 133 -10.43 -6.44 -7.60
N GLY A 134 -10.46 -5.35 -8.36
CA GLY A 134 -9.36 -4.98 -9.27
C GLY A 134 -8.05 -4.76 -8.52
N ALA A 135 -8.10 -4.01 -7.41
CA ALA A 135 -6.94 -3.72 -6.56
C ALA A 135 -6.30 -5.00 -5.99
N SER A 136 -7.11 -5.95 -5.53
CA SER A 136 -6.63 -7.23 -4.99
C SER A 136 -5.90 -8.07 -6.05
N LEU A 137 -6.41 -8.10 -7.28
CA LEU A 137 -5.75 -8.76 -8.41
C LEU A 137 -4.40 -8.10 -8.73
N ILE A 138 -4.36 -6.77 -8.80
CA ILE A 138 -3.14 -6.00 -9.08
C ILE A 138 -2.09 -6.24 -8.00
N ALA A 139 -2.43 -6.10 -6.73
CA ALA A 139 -1.50 -6.25 -5.61
C ALA A 139 -0.90 -7.66 -5.54
N ALA A 140 -1.75 -8.69 -5.72
CA ALA A 140 -1.30 -10.09 -5.73
C ALA A 140 -0.38 -10.37 -6.92
N MET A 141 -0.71 -9.89 -8.11
CA MET A 141 0.09 -10.13 -9.32
C MET A 141 1.39 -9.34 -9.32
N LEU A 142 1.40 -8.10 -8.83
CA LEU A 142 2.63 -7.32 -8.66
C LEU A 142 3.63 -8.10 -7.79
N SER A 143 3.18 -8.58 -6.64
CA SER A 143 4.02 -9.34 -5.70
C SER A 143 4.52 -10.65 -6.34
N ALA A 144 3.66 -11.37 -7.05
CA ALA A 144 4.01 -12.63 -7.71
C ALA A 144 5.05 -12.41 -8.82
N VAL A 145 4.85 -11.41 -9.70
CA VAL A 145 5.77 -11.14 -10.81
C VAL A 145 7.14 -10.64 -10.31
N ILE A 146 7.16 -9.82 -9.25
CA ILE A 146 8.41 -9.38 -8.61
C ILE A 146 9.17 -10.59 -8.01
N ALA A 147 8.47 -11.60 -7.50
CA ALA A 147 9.09 -12.81 -6.96
C ALA A 147 9.58 -13.77 -8.07
N ASP A 148 8.84 -13.90 -9.18
CA ASP A 148 9.06 -14.88 -10.24
C ASP A 148 10.15 -14.46 -11.25
N TYR A 149 10.36 -13.15 -11.47
CA TYR A 149 11.22 -12.64 -12.55
C TYR A 149 12.73 -12.64 -12.28
N PRO A 150 13.21 -12.38 -11.04
CA PRO A 150 14.65 -12.38 -10.78
C PRO A 150 15.19 -13.77 -10.45
N GLN A 151 16.46 -14.00 -10.76
CA GLN A 151 17.22 -15.03 -10.07
C GLN A 151 17.47 -14.65 -8.62
N GLU A 152 17.77 -15.63 -7.77
CA GLU A 152 17.98 -15.41 -6.31
C GLU A 152 19.02 -14.32 -6.02
N THR A 153 20.12 -14.29 -6.80
CA THR A 153 21.21 -13.31 -6.71
C THR A 153 20.78 -11.86 -6.97
N SER A 154 19.70 -11.67 -7.71
CA SER A 154 19.17 -10.35 -8.13
C SER A 154 17.84 -9.98 -7.49
N ARG A 155 17.25 -10.87 -6.69
CA ARG A 155 15.90 -10.68 -6.11
C ARG A 155 15.79 -9.39 -5.29
N GLY A 156 16.73 -9.14 -4.38
CA GLY A 156 16.72 -7.94 -3.55
C GLY A 156 16.83 -6.65 -4.37
N LYS A 157 17.67 -6.65 -5.42
CA LYS A 157 17.86 -5.50 -6.31
C LYS A 157 16.57 -5.19 -7.10
N LEU A 158 15.87 -6.24 -7.59
CA LEU A 158 14.62 -6.06 -8.34
C LEU A 158 13.49 -5.58 -7.45
N VAL A 159 13.34 -6.16 -6.26
CA VAL A 159 12.38 -5.69 -5.26
C VAL A 159 12.61 -4.21 -4.95
N GLY A 160 13.88 -3.81 -4.74
CA GLY A 160 14.25 -2.42 -4.43
C GLY A 160 13.85 -1.43 -5.53
N ILE A 161 14.17 -1.73 -6.80
CA ILE A 161 13.79 -0.83 -7.91
C ILE A 161 12.28 -0.77 -8.12
N CYS A 162 11.56 -1.89 -8.01
CA CYS A 162 10.10 -1.91 -8.10
C CYS A 162 9.46 -1.11 -6.97
N PHE A 163 9.99 -1.21 -5.74
CA PHE A 163 9.53 -0.43 -4.61
C PHE A 163 9.75 1.07 -4.80
N PHE A 164 10.92 1.46 -5.30
CA PHE A 164 11.22 2.85 -5.65
C PHE A 164 10.25 3.39 -6.72
N LEU A 165 10.01 2.61 -7.79
CA LEU A 165 9.09 2.99 -8.85
C LEU A 165 7.63 3.06 -8.37
N ASN A 166 7.20 2.17 -7.47
CA ASN A 166 5.90 2.26 -6.82
C ASN A 166 5.75 3.59 -6.06
N GLY A 167 6.74 3.96 -5.24
CA GLY A 167 6.72 5.23 -4.50
C GLY A 167 6.69 6.45 -5.41
N LEU A 168 7.50 6.45 -6.47
CA LEU A 168 7.51 7.51 -7.48
C LEU A 168 6.16 7.58 -8.22
N GLY A 169 5.58 6.42 -8.53
CA GLY A 169 4.26 6.32 -9.15
C GLY A 169 3.17 6.91 -8.26
N VAL A 170 3.16 6.56 -6.97
CA VAL A 170 2.21 7.14 -5.99
C VAL A 170 2.37 8.66 -5.93
N ALA A 171 3.58 9.19 -5.75
CA ALA A 171 3.83 10.63 -5.68
C ALA A 171 3.34 11.36 -6.96
N SER A 172 3.68 10.82 -8.13
CA SER A 172 3.35 11.44 -9.42
C SER A 172 1.86 11.37 -9.72
N LEU A 173 1.24 10.20 -9.57
CA LEU A 173 -0.17 9.99 -9.94
C LEU A 173 -1.12 10.69 -8.97
N VAL A 174 -0.85 10.66 -7.67
CA VAL A 174 -1.65 11.37 -6.68
C VAL A 174 -1.47 12.88 -6.81
N GLY A 175 -0.23 13.36 -7.00
CA GLY A 175 0.04 14.77 -7.25
C GLY A 175 -0.70 15.28 -8.48
N LEU A 176 -0.73 14.52 -9.57
CA LEU A 176 -1.47 14.86 -10.78
C LEU A 176 -3.00 14.79 -10.57
N ALA A 177 -3.49 13.69 -9.99
CA ALA A 177 -4.93 13.49 -9.79
C ALA A 177 -5.55 14.54 -8.86
N SER A 178 -4.80 15.04 -7.87
CA SER A 178 -5.23 16.13 -6.99
C SER A 178 -5.49 17.45 -7.71
N GLN A 179 -4.90 17.63 -8.91
CA GLN A 179 -5.12 18.84 -9.73
C GLN A 179 -6.36 18.73 -10.63
N LEU A 180 -6.78 17.50 -10.97
CA LEU A 180 -7.81 17.28 -12.01
C LEU A 180 -9.11 18.04 -11.76
N PRO A 181 -9.72 18.01 -10.55
CA PRO A 181 -10.97 18.74 -10.32
C PRO A 181 -10.82 20.24 -10.59
N LYS A 182 -9.72 20.86 -10.15
CA LYS A 182 -9.48 22.28 -10.36
C LYS A 182 -9.24 22.62 -11.84
N ILE A 183 -8.54 21.78 -12.58
CA ILE A 183 -8.29 21.94 -14.01
C ILE A 183 -9.62 21.93 -14.77
N PHE A 184 -10.51 20.98 -14.47
CA PHE A 184 -11.81 20.88 -15.15
C PHE A 184 -12.77 22.02 -14.77
N LEU A 185 -12.77 22.47 -13.51
CA LEU A 185 -13.51 23.66 -13.10
C LEU A 185 -13.03 24.92 -13.84
N ALA A 186 -11.72 25.07 -14.07
CA ALA A 186 -11.15 26.19 -14.82
C ALA A 186 -11.55 26.15 -16.31
N GLN A 187 -11.97 25.01 -16.84
CA GLN A 187 -12.53 24.85 -18.18
C GLN A 187 -14.04 25.16 -18.26
N GLY A 188 -14.65 25.61 -17.15
CA GLY A 188 -16.05 25.97 -17.07
C GLY A 188 -17.00 24.81 -16.76
N MET A 189 -16.50 23.65 -16.37
CA MET A 189 -17.34 22.53 -15.92
C MET A 189 -17.95 22.82 -14.54
N THR A 190 -19.15 22.32 -14.31
CA THR A 190 -19.76 22.31 -12.97
C THR A 190 -18.97 21.39 -12.02
N PRO A 191 -19.08 21.55 -10.67
CA PRO A 191 -18.38 20.68 -9.72
C PRO A 191 -18.65 19.18 -9.93
N ILE A 192 -19.88 18.80 -10.26
CA ILE A 192 -20.26 17.41 -10.55
C ILE A 192 -19.58 16.91 -11.84
N GLU A 193 -19.60 17.72 -12.90
CA GLU A 193 -18.96 17.36 -14.18
C GLU A 193 -17.44 17.25 -14.03
N ALA A 194 -16.81 18.17 -13.29
CA ALA A 194 -15.38 18.12 -12.98
C ALA A 194 -15.00 16.86 -12.21
N GLY A 195 -15.82 16.44 -11.25
CA GLY A 195 -15.65 15.18 -10.54
C GLY A 195 -15.76 13.96 -11.46
N ARG A 196 -16.79 13.91 -12.30
CA ARG A 196 -16.98 12.84 -13.30
C ARG A 196 -15.79 12.76 -14.25
N ALA A 197 -15.34 13.90 -14.78
CA ALA A 197 -14.19 13.97 -15.68
C ALA A 197 -12.90 13.50 -14.98
N ALA A 198 -12.68 13.83 -13.70
CA ALA A 198 -11.54 13.36 -12.93
C ALA A 198 -11.54 11.83 -12.79
N TYR A 199 -12.67 11.23 -12.39
CA TYR A 199 -12.79 9.77 -12.28
C TYR A 199 -12.60 9.07 -13.65
N TRP A 200 -13.19 9.58 -14.73
CA TRP A 200 -13.02 9.01 -16.07
C TRP A 200 -11.58 9.16 -16.58
N SER A 201 -10.89 10.25 -16.25
CA SER A 201 -9.47 10.41 -16.56
C SER A 201 -8.62 9.32 -15.91
N VAL A 202 -8.91 8.98 -14.63
CA VAL A 202 -8.23 7.89 -13.94
C VAL A 202 -8.59 6.53 -14.54
N ALA A 203 -9.86 6.31 -14.92
CA ALA A 203 -10.28 5.08 -15.58
C ALA A 203 -9.51 4.84 -16.89
N VAL A 204 -9.36 5.89 -17.70
CA VAL A 204 -8.55 5.85 -18.95
C VAL A 204 -7.08 5.59 -18.62
N LEU A 205 -6.55 6.23 -17.58
CA LEU A 205 -5.16 6.04 -17.15
C LEU A 205 -4.87 4.58 -16.76
N CYS A 206 -5.84 3.84 -16.21
CA CYS A 206 -5.71 2.42 -15.90
C CYS A 206 -5.50 1.54 -17.15
N LEU A 207 -5.90 1.99 -18.33
CA LEU A 207 -5.71 1.25 -19.57
C LEU A 207 -4.25 1.21 -20.02
N ILE A 208 -3.42 2.18 -19.62
CA ILE A 208 -1.99 2.23 -19.93
C ILE A 208 -1.28 0.99 -19.36
N PRO A 209 -1.24 0.78 -18.03
CA PRO A 209 -0.60 -0.40 -17.47
C PRO A 209 -1.30 -1.71 -17.88
N MET A 210 -2.61 -1.71 -18.14
CA MET A 210 -3.29 -2.87 -18.70
C MET A 210 -2.65 -3.31 -20.03
N VAL A 211 -2.42 -2.37 -20.95
CA VAL A 211 -1.78 -2.66 -22.24
C VAL A 211 -0.33 -3.07 -22.06
N ILE A 212 0.43 -2.41 -21.17
CA ILE A 212 1.81 -2.78 -20.85
C ILE A 212 1.87 -4.22 -20.34
N VAL A 213 1.00 -4.59 -19.42
CA VAL A 213 0.89 -5.95 -18.88
C VAL A 213 0.53 -6.96 -19.97
N LEU A 214 -0.56 -6.70 -20.72
CA LEU A 214 -1.07 -7.63 -21.73
C LEU A 214 -0.16 -7.83 -22.93
N ARG A 215 0.74 -6.91 -23.22
CA ARG A 215 1.70 -7.03 -24.33
C ARG A 215 3.10 -7.38 -23.87
N GLY A 216 3.51 -6.87 -22.70
CA GLY A 216 4.89 -6.86 -22.27
C GLY A 216 5.26 -7.94 -21.25
N LEU A 217 4.35 -8.45 -20.42
CA LEU A 217 4.71 -9.50 -19.45
C LEU A 217 4.80 -10.88 -20.10
N ALA A 218 5.61 -11.76 -19.52
CA ALA A 218 5.77 -13.14 -19.97
C ALA A 218 4.43 -13.89 -19.91
N ARG A 219 4.17 -14.74 -20.93
CA ARG A 219 2.92 -15.52 -21.01
C ARG A 219 2.85 -16.62 -19.95
N ARG A 220 3.98 -17.23 -19.63
CA ARG A 220 4.12 -18.24 -18.57
C ARG A 220 5.29 -17.82 -17.69
N ALA A 221 5.05 -17.63 -16.41
CA ALA A 221 6.13 -17.51 -15.44
C ALA A 221 6.55 -18.91 -14.99
N PRO A 222 7.83 -19.16 -14.69
CA PRO A 222 8.26 -20.38 -14.05
C PRO A 222 7.71 -20.37 -12.62
N GLY A 223 6.53 -20.91 -12.41
CA GLY A 223 5.89 -21.05 -11.11
C GLY A 223 5.89 -22.52 -10.69
N GLN A 224 6.53 -22.82 -9.59
CA GLN A 224 6.37 -24.11 -8.93
C GLN A 224 4.97 -24.17 -8.30
N LEU A 225 4.24 -25.25 -8.60
CA LEU A 225 3.02 -25.60 -7.86
C LEU A 225 3.41 -25.96 -6.43
N GLU A 226 3.44 -24.98 -5.53
CA GLU A 226 3.57 -25.25 -4.10
C GLU A 226 2.30 -25.97 -3.63
N GLN A 227 2.48 -27.16 -3.07
CA GLN A 227 1.42 -27.88 -2.36
C GLN A 227 0.99 -27.04 -1.17
N ARG A 228 -0.21 -26.46 -1.24
CA ARG A 228 -0.76 -25.64 -0.15
C ARG A 228 -1.30 -26.55 0.94
N GLU A 229 -0.75 -26.45 2.16
CA GLU A 229 -1.29 -27.09 3.35
C GLU A 229 -2.69 -26.52 3.69
N PRO A 230 -3.54 -27.30 4.40
CA PRO A 230 -4.86 -26.85 4.83
C PRO A 230 -4.77 -25.58 5.69
N LEU A 231 -5.54 -24.54 5.33
CA LEU A 231 -5.53 -23.21 5.94
C LEU A 231 -5.62 -23.25 7.48
N LEU A 232 -6.49 -24.10 8.05
CA LEU A 232 -6.70 -24.22 9.50
C LEU A 232 -5.48 -24.81 10.22
N ALA A 233 -4.79 -25.78 9.61
CA ALA A 233 -3.56 -26.35 10.18
C ALA A 233 -2.44 -25.30 10.18
N THR A 234 -2.29 -24.58 9.08
CA THR A 234 -1.33 -23.48 8.91
C THR A 234 -1.57 -22.37 9.93
N LEU A 235 -2.83 -21.97 10.15
CA LEU A 235 -3.18 -20.95 11.15
C LEU A 235 -2.80 -21.37 12.59
N ARG A 236 -3.07 -22.62 12.98
CA ARG A 236 -2.70 -23.12 14.32
C ARG A 236 -1.19 -23.05 14.57
N VAL A 237 -0.38 -23.42 13.58
CA VAL A 237 1.09 -23.35 13.66
C VAL A 237 1.55 -21.89 13.79
N GLY A 238 0.99 -20.98 12.97
CA GLY A 238 1.33 -19.57 13.03
C GLY A 238 0.95 -18.91 14.36
N ILE A 239 -0.24 -19.21 14.90
CA ILE A 239 -0.68 -18.69 16.21
C ILE A 239 0.19 -19.26 17.34
N ALA A 240 0.54 -20.56 17.29
CA ALA A 240 1.41 -21.16 18.29
C ALA A 240 2.81 -20.55 18.31
N ALA A 241 3.32 -20.06 17.18
CA ALA A 241 4.59 -19.35 17.08
C ALA A 241 4.61 -18.03 17.86
N ALA A 242 3.45 -17.42 18.18
CA ALA A 242 3.34 -16.25 19.04
C ALA A 242 3.76 -16.48 20.51
N ARG A 243 4.13 -17.71 20.89
CA ARG A 243 4.82 -17.99 22.17
C ARG A 243 6.18 -17.33 22.22
N ASP A 244 6.85 -17.18 21.09
CA ASP A 244 8.07 -16.38 20.97
C ASP A 244 7.74 -14.88 21.01
N LEU A 245 8.44 -14.14 21.89
CA LEU A 245 8.26 -12.68 22.06
C LEU A 245 8.59 -11.89 20.80
N ARG A 246 9.56 -12.35 19.98
CA ARG A 246 9.93 -11.70 18.72
C ARG A 246 8.86 -11.88 17.68
N VAL A 247 8.24 -13.06 17.59
CA VAL A 247 7.11 -13.32 16.69
C VAL A 247 5.88 -12.49 17.11
N ARG A 248 5.61 -12.41 18.42
CA ARG A 248 4.53 -11.59 18.96
C ARG A 248 4.71 -10.11 18.66
N LEU A 249 5.94 -9.59 18.79
CA LEU A 249 6.31 -8.24 18.40
C LEU A 249 6.11 -8.02 16.89
N ALA A 250 6.48 -9.02 16.06
CA ALA A 250 6.26 -8.94 14.61
C ALA A 250 4.76 -8.87 14.27
N TYR A 251 3.89 -9.63 14.92
CA TYR A 251 2.44 -9.56 14.72
C TYR A 251 1.86 -8.21 15.13
N ALA A 252 2.26 -7.69 16.29
CA ALA A 252 1.87 -6.36 16.75
C ALA A 252 2.35 -5.28 15.76
N SER A 253 3.58 -5.39 15.25
CA SER A 253 4.10 -4.45 14.26
C SER A 253 3.35 -4.49 12.93
N ALA A 254 2.88 -5.67 12.48
CA ALA A 254 2.04 -5.79 11.29
C ALA A 254 0.73 -5.02 11.45
N THR A 255 0.08 -5.18 12.61
CA THR A 255 -1.17 -4.48 12.93
C THR A 255 -0.98 -2.96 12.85
N VAL A 256 0.05 -2.41 13.51
CA VAL A 256 0.31 -0.96 13.53
C VAL A 256 0.74 -0.43 12.17
N SER A 257 1.66 -1.11 11.47
CA SER A 257 2.15 -0.65 10.16
C SER A 257 1.09 -0.68 9.05
N ARG A 258 0.16 -1.65 9.10
CA ARG A 258 -0.95 -1.70 8.13
C ARG A 258 -2.04 -0.69 8.50
N ALA A 259 -2.28 -0.49 9.79
CA ALA A 259 -3.16 0.56 10.28
C ALA A 259 -2.70 1.95 9.80
N SER A 260 -1.39 2.24 9.89
CA SER A 260 -0.83 3.53 9.49
C SER A 260 -1.04 3.84 8.00
N LEU A 261 -0.84 2.84 7.13
CA LEU A 261 -1.12 2.97 5.69
C LEU A 261 -2.59 3.28 5.41
N SER A 262 -3.50 2.58 6.11
CA SER A 262 -4.95 2.80 5.98
C SER A 262 -5.35 4.21 6.42
N ILE A 263 -4.80 4.70 7.53
CA ILE A 263 -5.09 6.06 8.04
C ILE A 263 -4.69 7.13 7.02
N ILE A 264 -3.50 7.04 6.42
CA ILE A 264 -3.08 8.00 5.41
C ILE A 264 -3.99 7.91 4.18
N SER A 265 -4.30 6.72 3.71
CA SER A 265 -5.14 6.52 2.52
C SER A 265 -6.58 7.03 2.73
N ALA A 266 -7.18 6.76 3.90
CA ALA A 266 -8.57 7.05 4.18
C ALA A 266 -8.84 8.50 4.60
N PHE A 267 -7.93 9.08 5.40
CA PHE A 267 -8.23 10.30 6.13
C PHE A 267 -7.38 11.50 5.73
N PHE A 268 -6.25 11.32 5.00
CA PHE A 268 -5.38 12.45 4.64
C PHE A 268 -6.13 13.51 3.86
N PHE A 269 -6.63 13.18 2.68
CA PHE A 269 -7.31 14.14 1.83
C PHE A 269 -8.64 14.60 2.41
N LEU A 270 -9.31 13.74 3.19
CA LEU A 270 -10.55 14.07 3.86
C LEU A 270 -10.34 15.19 4.90
N TRP A 271 -9.34 15.03 5.79
CA TRP A 271 -8.96 16.08 6.75
C TRP A 271 -8.56 17.37 6.05
N MET A 272 -7.71 17.29 5.03
CA MET A 272 -7.25 18.46 4.28
C MET A 272 -8.40 19.24 3.65
N VAL A 273 -9.38 18.54 3.06
CA VAL A 273 -10.53 19.19 2.43
C VAL A 273 -11.43 19.85 3.47
N GLN A 274 -11.69 19.19 4.61
CA GLN A 274 -12.47 19.80 5.70
C GLN A 274 -11.78 21.05 6.27
N ALA A 275 -10.48 20.99 6.58
CA ALA A 275 -9.72 22.14 7.04
C ALA A 275 -9.66 23.26 5.99
N GLY A 276 -9.60 22.92 4.70
CA GLY A 276 -9.67 23.92 3.63
C GLY A 276 -11.04 24.62 3.56
N LYS A 277 -12.13 23.89 3.75
CA LYS A 277 -13.49 24.45 3.81
C LYS A 277 -13.63 25.45 4.98
N GLU A 278 -13.07 25.13 6.15
CA GLU A 278 -13.04 26.03 7.31
C GLU A 278 -12.31 27.35 7.01
N GLN A 279 -11.32 27.31 6.10
CA GLN A 279 -10.58 28.48 5.61
C GLN A 279 -11.21 29.15 4.38
N GLY A 280 -12.41 28.75 3.97
CA GLY A 280 -13.14 29.29 2.82
C GLY A 280 -12.64 28.79 1.46
N MET A 281 -11.82 27.76 1.40
CA MET A 281 -11.39 27.13 0.15
C MET A 281 -12.48 26.24 -0.45
N SER A 282 -12.54 26.16 -1.78
CA SER A 282 -13.33 25.14 -2.44
C SER A 282 -12.71 23.74 -2.23
N PRO A 283 -13.50 22.65 -2.27
CA PRO A 283 -12.96 21.29 -2.17
C PRO A 283 -11.86 21.00 -3.21
N ALA A 284 -11.98 21.52 -4.43
CA ALA A 284 -10.98 21.37 -5.48
C ALA A 284 -9.65 22.10 -5.16
N GLU A 285 -9.74 23.29 -4.56
CA GLU A 285 -8.55 24.06 -4.16
C GLU A 285 -7.84 23.39 -2.99
N ALA A 286 -8.59 23.00 -1.95
CA ALA A 286 -8.04 22.29 -0.81
C ALA A 286 -7.35 20.97 -1.23
N MET A 287 -7.96 20.23 -2.15
CA MET A 287 -7.41 18.99 -2.71
C MET A 287 -6.13 19.24 -3.52
N GLN A 288 -6.07 20.33 -4.30
CA GLN A 288 -4.86 20.71 -5.03
C GLN A 288 -3.71 21.02 -4.08
N ARG A 289 -3.94 21.83 -3.04
CA ARG A 289 -2.91 22.19 -2.05
C ARG A 289 -2.40 20.98 -1.27
N SER A 290 -3.31 20.12 -0.84
CA SER A 290 -2.96 18.90 -0.11
C SER A 290 -2.19 17.89 -0.96
N GLY A 291 -2.41 17.85 -2.26
CA GLY A 291 -1.62 17.05 -3.18
C GLY A 291 -0.12 17.31 -3.08
N GLY A 292 0.28 18.59 -2.91
CA GLY A 292 1.67 18.97 -2.69
C GLY A 292 2.26 18.42 -1.39
N ILE A 293 1.50 18.47 -0.29
CA ILE A 293 1.90 17.91 1.01
C ILE A 293 2.04 16.39 0.91
N PHE A 294 1.08 15.71 0.26
CA PHE A 294 1.13 14.27 0.04
C PHE A 294 2.36 13.84 -0.77
N VAL A 295 2.70 14.59 -1.81
CA VAL A 295 3.91 14.35 -2.62
C VAL A 295 5.16 14.43 -1.75
N VAL A 296 5.25 15.39 -0.81
CA VAL A 296 6.38 15.49 0.13
C VAL A 296 6.45 14.25 1.03
N ILE A 297 5.32 13.79 1.61
CA ILE A 297 5.27 12.56 2.41
C ILE A 297 5.82 11.40 1.58
N GLN A 298 5.31 11.21 0.37
CA GLN A 298 5.61 10.05 -0.46
C GLN A 298 7.05 10.04 -1.01
N ILE A 299 7.56 11.20 -1.45
CA ILE A 299 8.96 11.32 -1.89
C ILE A 299 9.89 11.06 -0.73
N THR A 300 9.62 11.64 0.44
CA THR A 300 10.42 11.42 1.65
C THR A 300 10.42 9.94 2.04
N ALA A 301 9.27 9.30 2.09
CA ALA A 301 9.14 7.88 2.38
C ALA A 301 9.95 7.02 1.39
N THR A 302 9.88 7.34 0.09
CA THR A 302 10.57 6.61 -0.97
C THR A 302 12.09 6.78 -0.88
N LEU A 303 12.60 7.99 -0.68
CA LEU A 303 14.04 8.26 -0.52
C LEU A 303 14.57 7.65 0.78
N TRP A 304 13.80 7.76 1.86
CA TRP A 304 14.14 7.17 3.14
C TRP A 304 14.24 5.65 3.08
N ALA A 305 13.35 4.99 2.34
CA ALA A 305 13.41 3.54 2.12
C ALA A 305 14.77 3.10 1.56
N VAL A 306 15.27 3.79 0.53
CA VAL A 306 16.58 3.50 -0.09
C VAL A 306 17.71 3.68 0.92
N THR A 307 17.64 4.73 1.73
CA THR A 307 18.66 5.05 2.74
C THR A 307 18.67 4.00 3.87
N VAL A 308 17.51 3.66 4.41
CA VAL A 308 17.37 2.75 5.55
C VAL A 308 17.79 1.31 5.22
N ILE A 309 17.53 0.85 3.99
CA ILE A 309 17.94 -0.51 3.57
C ILE A 309 19.46 -0.73 3.80
N SER A 310 20.27 0.31 3.61
CA SER A 310 21.72 0.23 3.83
C SER A 310 22.13 0.05 5.31
N PHE A 311 21.26 0.44 6.24
CA PHE A 311 21.51 0.36 7.69
C PHE A 311 20.80 -0.80 8.37
N ILE A 312 19.70 -1.28 7.78
CA ILE A 312 18.83 -2.30 8.40
C ILE A 312 19.59 -3.60 8.71
N ASP A 313 20.57 -3.97 7.88
CA ASP A 313 21.36 -5.19 8.04
C ASP A 313 22.45 -5.10 9.11
N ARG A 314 22.77 -3.88 9.57
CA ARG A 314 23.81 -3.62 10.57
C ARG A 314 23.28 -3.59 11.99
N LEU A 315 21.95 -3.44 12.18
CA LEU A 315 21.31 -3.32 13.48
C LEU A 315 20.58 -4.62 13.86
N ASP A 316 20.49 -4.88 15.17
CA ASP A 316 19.56 -5.88 15.67
C ASP A 316 18.12 -5.50 15.25
N ARG A 317 17.36 -6.46 14.71
CA ARG A 317 16.03 -6.22 14.15
C ARG A 317 15.03 -5.71 15.18
N VAL A 318 15.16 -6.13 16.44
CA VAL A 318 14.27 -5.67 17.51
C VAL A 318 14.63 -4.24 17.92
N LEU A 319 15.93 -3.90 17.99
CA LEU A 319 16.37 -2.53 18.23
C LEU A 319 15.96 -1.62 17.09
N PHE A 320 16.12 -2.07 15.83
CA PHE A 320 15.66 -1.31 14.68
C PHE A 320 14.14 -1.07 14.73
N MET A 321 13.34 -2.07 15.14
CA MET A 321 11.90 -1.91 15.36
C MET A 321 11.59 -0.85 16.42
N ALA A 322 12.33 -0.80 17.51
CA ALA A 322 12.15 0.22 18.55
C ALA A 322 12.40 1.64 18.00
N ILE A 323 13.51 1.84 17.29
CA ILE A 323 13.87 3.12 16.67
C ILE A 323 12.80 3.53 15.63
N ALA A 324 12.42 2.61 14.74
CA ALA A 324 11.42 2.83 13.70
C ALA A 324 10.06 3.24 14.30
N SER A 325 9.63 2.56 15.36
CA SER A 325 8.38 2.86 16.05
C SER A 325 8.43 4.19 16.79
N ALA A 326 9.58 4.59 17.32
CA ALA A 326 9.78 5.92 17.94
C ALA A 326 9.69 7.02 16.87
N LEU A 327 10.32 6.85 15.71
CA LEU A 327 10.23 7.78 14.60
C LEU A 327 8.79 7.90 14.07
N ALA A 328 8.08 6.77 13.96
CA ALA A 328 6.67 6.75 13.56
C ALA A 328 5.80 7.47 14.61
N CYS A 329 5.99 7.20 15.90
CA CYS A 329 5.28 7.90 16.97
C CYS A 329 5.45 9.42 16.85
N PHE A 330 6.68 9.88 16.73
CA PHE A 330 6.99 11.30 16.61
C PHE A 330 6.36 11.91 15.36
N GLY A 331 6.55 11.28 14.18
CA GLY A 331 6.04 11.80 12.91
C GLY A 331 4.51 11.88 12.88
N TYR A 332 3.82 10.82 13.29
CA TYR A 332 2.35 10.78 13.30
C TYR A 332 1.74 11.74 14.32
N VAL A 333 2.28 11.80 15.54
CA VAL A 333 1.78 12.71 16.58
C VAL A 333 2.01 14.16 16.16
N TRP A 334 3.21 14.51 15.71
CA TRP A 334 3.50 15.87 15.28
C TRP A 334 2.65 16.31 14.09
N PHE A 335 2.49 15.43 13.11
CA PHE A 335 1.62 15.70 11.96
C PHE A 335 0.16 15.90 12.39
N GLY A 336 -0.37 15.03 13.27
CA GLY A 336 -1.74 15.13 13.77
C GLY A 336 -2.01 16.31 14.72
N LEU A 337 -0.98 16.90 15.32
CA LEU A 337 -1.10 18.07 16.21
C LEU A 337 -1.06 19.41 15.47
N GLN A 338 -0.88 19.42 14.13
CA GLN A 338 -0.96 20.66 13.38
C GLN A 338 -2.40 21.19 13.37
N ASP A 339 -2.60 22.41 13.84
CA ASP A 339 -3.92 23.06 13.86
C ASP A 339 -4.29 23.60 12.47
N ASP A 340 -3.33 24.15 11.73
CA ASP A 340 -3.50 24.58 10.35
C ASP A 340 -2.64 23.71 9.40
N PRO A 341 -3.27 22.82 8.62
CA PRO A 341 -2.53 21.91 7.74
C PRO A 341 -1.96 22.59 6.48
N PHE A 342 -2.25 23.86 6.22
CA PHE A 342 -1.75 24.58 5.04
C PHE A 342 -0.57 25.50 5.35
N GLN A 343 -0.11 25.55 6.60
CA GLN A 343 1.08 26.32 7.01
C GLN A 343 2.39 25.61 6.60
N PRO A 344 3.49 26.36 6.43
CA PRO A 344 4.80 25.77 6.08
C PRO A 344 5.28 24.69 7.05
N ALA A 345 4.93 24.78 8.34
CA ALA A 345 5.24 23.77 9.35
C ALA A 345 4.71 22.37 9.00
N MET A 346 3.59 22.31 8.28
CA MET A 346 3.01 21.05 7.83
C MET A 346 3.92 20.27 6.87
N TYR A 347 4.68 20.96 6.01
CA TYR A 347 5.65 20.30 5.13
C TYR A 347 6.78 19.64 5.91
N VAL A 348 7.21 20.26 7.01
CA VAL A 348 8.23 19.69 7.90
C VAL A 348 7.64 18.46 8.62
N ALA A 349 6.43 18.58 9.15
CA ALA A 349 5.73 17.44 9.76
C ALA A 349 5.51 16.29 8.76
N ALA A 350 5.21 16.61 7.50
CA ALA A 350 5.07 15.66 6.40
C ALA A 350 6.35 14.85 6.13
N VAL A 351 7.52 15.51 6.22
CA VAL A 351 8.83 14.82 6.13
C VAL A 351 8.97 13.79 7.25
N PHE A 352 8.71 14.16 8.50
CA PHE A 352 8.82 13.24 9.63
C PHE A 352 7.77 12.12 9.57
N LEU A 353 6.57 12.42 9.07
CA LEU A 353 5.54 11.41 8.82
C LEU A 353 6.03 10.35 7.83
N GLY A 354 6.56 10.78 6.67
CA GLY A 354 7.09 9.87 5.64
C GLY A 354 8.25 9.01 6.12
N VAL A 355 9.18 9.61 6.91
CA VAL A 355 10.28 8.88 7.57
C VAL A 355 9.73 7.83 8.53
N GLY A 356 8.79 8.21 9.40
CA GLY A 356 8.22 7.33 10.42
C GLY A 356 7.43 6.17 9.79
N GLU A 357 6.55 6.47 8.84
CA GLU A 357 5.75 5.47 8.12
C GLU A 357 6.63 4.41 7.48
N MET A 358 7.60 4.83 6.67
CA MET A 358 8.46 3.91 5.95
C MET A 358 9.37 3.11 6.88
N SER A 359 9.88 3.72 7.95
CA SER A 359 10.65 3.01 8.98
C SER A 359 9.84 1.88 9.61
N GLY A 360 8.58 2.14 9.98
CA GLY A 360 7.68 1.14 10.57
C GLY A 360 7.40 -0.03 9.64
N ILE A 361 7.10 0.25 8.37
CA ILE A 361 6.84 -0.79 7.34
C ILE A 361 8.07 -1.69 7.15
N LEU A 362 9.25 -1.09 6.92
CA LEU A 362 10.47 -1.85 6.67
C LEU A 362 10.92 -2.64 7.90
N ALA A 363 10.82 -2.07 9.10
CA ALA A 363 11.15 -2.76 10.34
C ALA A 363 10.23 -3.96 10.59
N SER A 364 8.93 -3.82 10.34
CA SER A 364 7.94 -4.88 10.46
C SER A 364 8.25 -6.07 9.54
N GLN A 365 8.55 -5.79 8.27
CA GLN A 365 8.92 -6.81 7.27
C GLN A 365 10.25 -7.49 7.62
N ALA A 366 11.26 -6.73 8.05
CA ALA A 366 12.56 -7.26 8.44
C ALA A 366 12.48 -8.16 9.70
N LEU A 367 11.66 -7.74 10.68
CA LEU A 367 11.49 -8.48 11.92
C LEU A 367 10.80 -9.83 11.69
N VAL A 368 9.68 -9.87 10.93
CA VAL A 368 9.00 -11.14 10.63
C VAL A 368 9.89 -12.07 9.82
N GLY A 369 10.67 -11.52 8.88
CA GLY A 369 11.59 -12.29 8.05
C GLY A 369 12.65 -13.03 8.87
N GLN A 370 13.11 -12.46 9.99
CA GLN A 370 14.09 -13.07 10.91
C GLN A 370 13.43 -13.94 11.98
N ALA A 371 12.30 -13.49 12.56
CA ALA A 371 11.64 -14.16 13.67
C ALA A 371 10.89 -15.44 13.25
N ALA A 372 10.51 -15.55 11.96
CA ALA A 372 9.79 -16.71 11.46
C ALA A 372 10.68 -17.96 11.43
N PRO A 373 10.31 -19.07 12.13
CA PRO A 373 11.09 -20.30 12.16
C PRO A 373 11.12 -20.94 10.75
N VAL A 374 12.21 -21.63 10.41
CA VAL A 374 12.37 -22.29 9.11
C VAL A 374 11.22 -23.26 8.83
N ARG A 375 10.84 -24.07 9.81
CA ARG A 375 9.65 -24.94 9.74
C ARG A 375 8.41 -24.13 10.13
N GLY A 376 7.45 -24.00 9.21
CA GLY A 376 6.22 -23.21 9.42
C GLY A 376 6.34 -21.71 9.10
N ARG A 377 7.39 -21.29 8.37
CA ARG A 377 7.60 -19.89 7.96
C ARG A 377 6.38 -19.31 7.23
N GLY A 378 5.77 -20.08 6.32
CA GLY A 378 4.56 -19.67 5.62
C GLY A 378 3.37 -19.44 6.56
N ALA A 379 3.23 -20.27 7.61
CA ALA A 379 2.19 -20.10 8.62
C ALA A 379 2.35 -18.79 9.42
N VAL A 380 3.58 -18.48 9.83
CA VAL A 380 3.89 -17.23 10.55
C VAL A 380 3.63 -16.02 9.67
N ILE A 381 4.04 -16.04 8.38
CA ILE A 381 3.78 -14.97 7.43
C ILE A 381 2.27 -14.82 7.17
N GLY A 382 1.52 -15.93 7.10
CA GLY A 382 0.06 -15.91 6.97
C GLY A 382 -0.63 -15.22 8.14
N VAL A 383 -0.27 -15.56 9.39
CA VAL A 383 -0.81 -14.89 10.59
C VAL A 383 -0.35 -13.43 10.66
N PHE A 384 0.88 -13.12 10.29
CA PHE A 384 1.38 -11.74 10.17
C PHE A 384 0.51 -10.90 9.21
N THR A 385 0.14 -11.45 8.07
CA THR A 385 -0.74 -10.77 7.10
C THR A 385 -2.14 -10.56 7.67
N LEU A 386 -2.70 -11.58 8.37
CA LEU A 386 -4.00 -11.45 9.04
C LEU A 386 -4.00 -10.39 10.14
N CYS A 387 -2.92 -10.31 10.94
CA CYS A 387 -2.75 -9.23 11.92
C CYS A 387 -2.70 -7.85 11.23
N GLY A 388 -2.08 -7.76 10.05
CA GLY A 388 -2.10 -6.56 9.24
C GLY A 388 -3.51 -6.15 8.79
N SER A 389 -4.30 -7.08 8.24
CA SER A 389 -5.70 -6.82 7.87
C SER A 389 -6.54 -6.42 9.08
N LEU A 390 -6.35 -7.06 10.24
CA LEU A 390 -7.00 -6.65 11.49
C LEU A 390 -6.64 -5.19 11.84
N GLY A 391 -5.38 -4.79 11.62
CA GLY A 391 -4.92 -3.41 11.79
C GLY A 391 -5.69 -2.43 10.92
N ILE A 392 -5.93 -2.74 9.65
CA ILE A 392 -6.72 -1.92 8.73
C ILE A 392 -8.16 -1.78 9.23
N PHE A 393 -8.81 -2.90 9.61
CA PHE A 393 -10.17 -2.86 10.14
C PHE A 393 -10.29 -1.99 11.40
N LEU A 394 -9.39 -2.18 12.37
CA LEU A 394 -9.39 -1.42 13.61
C LEU A 394 -9.12 0.07 13.34
N ALA A 395 -8.15 0.38 12.49
CA ALA A 395 -7.82 1.75 12.11
C ALA A 395 -8.98 2.44 11.39
N ALA A 396 -9.68 1.74 10.50
CA ALA A 396 -10.85 2.27 9.81
C ALA A 396 -11.97 2.59 10.81
N ILE A 397 -12.39 1.63 11.62
CA ILE A 397 -13.53 1.80 12.55
C ILE A 397 -13.24 2.86 13.62
N VAL A 398 -12.09 2.71 14.32
CA VAL A 398 -11.73 3.63 15.42
C VAL A 398 -11.33 4.99 14.85
N GLY A 399 -10.54 5.00 13.77
CA GLY A 399 -10.09 6.23 13.11
C GLY A 399 -11.25 7.03 12.55
N GLY A 400 -12.21 6.40 11.85
CA GLY A 400 -13.39 7.07 11.33
C GLY A 400 -14.29 7.66 12.43
N THR A 401 -14.44 6.92 13.53
CA THR A 401 -15.20 7.42 14.70
C THR A 401 -14.50 8.62 15.36
N LEU A 402 -13.19 8.54 15.57
CA LEU A 402 -12.43 9.64 16.16
C LEU A 402 -12.35 10.86 15.24
N PHE A 403 -12.31 10.64 13.93
CA PHE A 403 -12.35 11.70 12.92
C PHE A 403 -13.62 12.55 13.05
N ASP A 404 -14.80 11.89 13.19
CA ASP A 404 -16.08 12.56 13.25
C ASP A 404 -16.39 13.16 14.64
N ILE A 405 -15.98 12.49 15.76
CA ILE A 405 -16.38 12.87 17.11
C ILE A 405 -15.40 13.82 17.79
N TRP A 406 -14.09 13.67 17.52
CA TRP A 406 -13.06 14.44 18.21
C TRP A 406 -12.47 15.54 17.32
N ARG A 407 -11.66 15.14 16.33
CA ARG A 407 -11.05 16.07 15.34
C ARG A 407 -10.60 15.30 14.09
N PRO A 408 -10.60 15.94 12.91
CA PRO A 408 -10.22 15.26 11.67
C PRO A 408 -8.79 14.71 11.64
N SER A 409 -7.88 15.25 12.44
CA SER A 409 -6.50 14.76 12.59
C SER A 409 -6.33 13.66 13.64
N ALA A 410 -7.37 13.34 14.43
CA ALA A 410 -7.30 12.35 15.51
C ALA A 410 -6.80 10.96 15.08
N PRO A 411 -7.11 10.42 13.89
CA PRO A 411 -6.57 9.15 13.42
C PRO A 411 -5.05 9.11 13.39
N TYR A 412 -4.39 10.24 13.07
CA TYR A 412 -2.93 10.34 13.07
C TYR A 412 -2.37 10.27 14.49
N ILE A 413 -2.97 10.99 15.43
CA ILE A 413 -2.56 10.96 16.85
C ILE A 413 -2.70 9.55 17.41
N LEU A 414 -3.82 8.87 17.12
CA LEU A 414 -4.03 7.47 17.50
C LEU A 414 -2.92 6.56 16.97
N THR A 415 -2.59 6.69 15.68
CA THR A 415 -1.53 5.88 15.04
C THR A 415 -0.17 6.13 15.68
N GLY A 416 0.13 7.41 16.01
CA GLY A 416 1.35 7.76 16.72
C GLY A 416 1.41 7.16 18.13
N CYS A 417 0.31 7.20 18.89
CA CYS A 417 0.22 6.55 20.20
C CYS A 417 0.41 5.02 20.11
N LEU A 418 -0.21 4.36 19.14
CA LEU A 418 -0.03 2.93 18.90
C LEU A 418 1.44 2.59 18.53
N SER A 419 2.08 3.45 17.74
CA SER A 419 3.51 3.31 17.41
C SER A 419 4.38 3.50 18.65
N GLY A 420 4.02 4.41 19.56
CA GLY A 420 4.68 4.59 20.86
C GLY A 420 4.57 3.34 21.75
N LEU A 421 3.39 2.73 21.83
CA LEU A 421 3.19 1.47 22.54
C LEU A 421 4.02 0.33 21.93
N LEU A 422 4.08 0.26 20.61
CA LEU A 422 4.91 -0.69 19.88
C LEU A 422 6.42 -0.48 20.19
N CYS A 423 6.86 0.78 20.28
CA CYS A 423 8.23 1.14 20.69
C CYS A 423 8.54 0.58 22.09
N LEU A 424 7.66 0.82 23.07
CA LEU A 424 7.84 0.30 24.44
C LEU A 424 7.90 -1.23 24.46
N MET A 425 7.03 -1.89 23.68
CA MET A 425 7.07 -3.36 23.54
C MET A 425 8.39 -3.83 22.91
N ALA A 426 8.89 -3.15 21.88
CA ALA A 426 10.15 -3.49 21.23
C ALA A 426 11.36 -3.32 22.18
N VAL A 427 11.41 -2.23 22.94
CA VAL A 427 12.44 -1.99 23.96
C VAL A 427 12.43 -3.10 25.04
N TYR A 428 11.23 -3.48 25.50
CA TYR A 428 11.09 -4.58 26.48
C TYR A 428 11.62 -5.93 25.94
N VAL A 429 11.26 -6.28 24.70
CA VAL A 429 11.72 -7.52 24.03
C VAL A 429 13.23 -7.50 23.84
N TRP A 430 13.80 -6.36 23.44
CA TRP A 430 15.23 -6.18 23.26
C TRP A 430 16.01 -6.33 24.57
N GLY A 431 15.53 -5.71 25.65
CA GLY A 431 16.13 -5.82 26.98
C GLY A 431 16.19 -7.26 27.48
N ARG A 432 15.08 -8.03 27.35
CA ARG A 432 15.05 -9.46 27.74
C ARG A 432 15.99 -10.32 26.90
N GLY A 433 16.13 -10.03 25.60
CA GLY A 433 17.05 -10.77 24.75
C GLY A 433 18.52 -10.62 25.17
N ARG A 434 18.90 -9.44 25.65
CA ARG A 434 20.26 -9.18 26.18
C ARG A 434 20.54 -9.89 27.51
N THR A 435 19.57 -9.91 28.41
CA THR A 435 19.70 -10.58 29.71
C THR A 435 19.85 -12.09 29.52
N ALA A 436 19.12 -12.70 28.58
CA ALA A 436 19.24 -14.12 28.27
C ALA A 436 20.54 -14.51 27.54
N ALA A 437 21.22 -13.58 26.89
CA ALA A 437 22.52 -13.81 26.24
C ALA A 437 23.73 -13.54 27.17
N ALA A 438 23.49 -12.92 28.32
CA ALA A 438 24.51 -12.61 29.33
C ALA A 438 24.57 -13.65 30.46
N ILE A 439 23.65 -14.64 30.48
CA ILE A 439 23.62 -15.83 31.34
C ILE A 439 24.03 -17.05 30.54
#